data_2aca564d580056903a763f773beee96d
#
_entry.id   2aca564d580056903a763f773beee96d
#
_cell.length_a   1.000
_cell.length_b   1.000
_cell.length_c   1.000
_cell.angle_alpha   90.00
_cell.angle_beta   90.00
_cell.angle_gamma   90.00
#
_symmetry.space_group_name_H-M   'P 1'
#
loop_
_entity.id
_entity.type
_entity.pdbx_description
1 polymer ?
#
loop_
_entity_poly.entity_id
_entity_poly.type
_entity_poly.pdbx_seq_one_letter_code
_entity_poly.pdbx_strand_id
1 'polypeptide(L)'
;MDRSYLAVVHGHPRKDSGQLTDYLWKDKRKNQSYVVSPQHKQAKKAQLNYQVLDQSQDFSLVRIQLQTGRSHQIRVQMQHLGHPLYGDQKYGAAVNQVGQ
;
A
#
# COMPACT_ATOMS: atom_id res chain seq x y z
N MET A 1 5.58 -16.64 -12.13
CA MET A 1 5.57 -15.28 -12.71
C MET A 1 5.91 -14.27 -11.63
N ASP A 2 6.81 -13.37 -11.95
CA ASP A 2 7.27 -12.36 -11.01
C ASP A 2 6.22 -11.23 -10.89
N ARG A 3 5.78 -10.95 -9.67
CA ARG A 3 4.81 -9.88 -9.41
C ARG A 3 5.50 -8.70 -8.71
N SER A 4 6.55 -8.22 -9.33
CA SER A 4 7.32 -7.09 -8.79
C SER A 4 6.89 -5.80 -9.43
N TYR A 5 6.79 -4.76 -8.62
CA TYR A 5 6.37 -3.43 -9.04
C TYR A 5 7.30 -2.39 -8.44
N LEU A 6 7.47 -1.28 -9.14
CA LEU A 6 8.16 -0.12 -8.59
C LEU A 6 7.11 0.93 -8.26
N ALA A 7 7.26 1.55 -7.10
CA ALA A 7 6.31 2.58 -6.67
C ALA A 7 7.05 3.68 -5.93
N VAL A 8 6.54 4.89 -6.06
CA VAL A 8 7.01 6.04 -5.28
C VAL A 8 5.99 6.27 -4.17
N VAL A 9 6.47 6.31 -2.94
CA VAL A 9 5.62 6.53 -1.78
C VAL A 9 6.05 7.80 -1.04
N HIS A 10 5.13 8.38 -0.29
CA HIS A 10 5.43 9.53 0.55
C HIS A 10 6.23 9.09 1.76
N GLY A 11 7.22 9.91 2.13
CA GLY A 11 7.98 9.68 3.34
C GLY A 11 9.04 8.60 3.20
N HIS A 12 9.53 8.16 4.34
CA HIS A 12 10.62 7.18 4.41
C HIS A 12 10.22 6.04 5.34
N PRO A 13 9.96 4.83 4.80
CA PRO A 13 9.70 3.68 5.68
C PRO A 13 10.85 3.50 6.65
N ARG A 14 10.51 3.10 7.88
CA ARG A 14 11.53 2.95 8.93
C ARG A 14 12.57 1.90 8.60
N LYS A 15 12.14 0.83 7.93
CA LYS A 15 13.02 -0.26 7.54
C LYS A 15 13.27 -0.18 6.06
N ASP A 16 14.48 -0.53 5.63
CA ASP A 16 14.84 -0.57 4.23
C ASP A 16 14.14 -1.72 3.49
N SER A 17 13.67 -2.71 4.20
CA SER A 17 12.90 -3.81 3.63
C SER A 17 12.00 -4.40 4.69
N GLY A 18 10.93 -5.04 4.26
CA GLY A 18 10.02 -5.66 5.20
C GLY A 18 8.93 -6.44 4.49
N GLN A 19 8.17 -7.18 5.30
CA GLN A 19 7.00 -7.90 4.84
C GLN A 19 5.78 -7.34 5.53
N LEU A 20 4.76 -7.00 4.73
CA LEU A 20 3.50 -6.51 5.26
C LEU A 20 2.44 -7.60 5.12
N THR A 21 1.78 -7.87 6.23
CA THR A 21 0.67 -8.83 6.27
C THR A 21 -0.52 -8.12 6.88
N ASP A 22 -1.58 -8.02 6.12
CA ASP A 22 -2.81 -7.38 6.56
C ASP A 22 -4.00 -8.22 6.10
N TYR A 23 -5.16 -7.93 6.66
CA TYR A 23 -6.41 -8.54 6.22
C TYR A 23 -7.27 -7.46 5.62
N LEU A 24 -7.72 -7.69 4.38
CA LEU A 24 -8.41 -6.68 3.59
C LEU A 24 -9.84 -7.10 3.30
N TRP A 25 -10.71 -6.13 3.36
CA TRP A 25 -12.11 -6.27 2.93
C TRP A 25 -12.39 -5.22 1.88
N LYS A 26 -13.00 -5.63 0.77
CA LYS A 26 -13.35 -4.69 -0.29
C LYS A 26 -14.81 -4.31 -0.19
N ASP A 27 -15.07 -3.00 -0.08
CA ASP A 27 -16.41 -2.45 -0.19
C ASP A 27 -16.70 -2.22 -1.66
N LYS A 28 -17.53 -3.10 -2.24
CA LYS A 28 -17.83 -3.04 -3.67
C LYS A 28 -18.58 -1.79 -4.06
N ARG A 29 -19.36 -1.24 -3.15
CA ARG A 29 -20.14 -0.02 -3.42
C ARG A 29 -19.24 1.18 -3.60
N LYS A 30 -18.19 1.27 -2.81
CA LYS A 30 -17.23 2.36 -2.85
C LYS A 30 -16.01 2.05 -3.72
N ASN A 31 -15.91 0.81 -4.18
CA ASN A 31 -14.71 0.34 -4.90
C ASN A 31 -13.45 0.66 -4.12
N GLN A 32 -13.45 0.32 -2.85
CA GLN A 32 -12.36 0.65 -1.96
C GLN A 32 -12.10 -0.51 -1.00
N SER A 33 -10.81 -0.81 -0.77
CA SER A 33 -10.38 -1.84 0.16
C SER A 33 -9.95 -1.20 1.48
N TYR A 34 -10.18 -1.92 2.56
CA TYR A 34 -9.85 -1.47 3.91
C TYR A 34 -9.08 -2.54 4.64
N VAL A 35 -8.17 -2.13 5.51
CA VAL A 35 -7.55 -3.04 6.47
C VAL A 35 -8.57 -3.30 7.58
N VAL A 36 -8.84 -4.57 7.82
CA VAL A 36 -9.85 -4.99 8.79
C VAL A 36 -9.25 -6.04 9.72
N SER A 37 -10.00 -6.40 10.76
CA SER A 37 -9.62 -7.45 11.69
C SER A 37 -9.56 -8.80 10.96
N PRO A 38 -8.63 -9.69 11.35
CA PRO A 38 -8.62 -11.05 10.82
C PRO A 38 -9.91 -11.82 11.08
N GLN A 39 -10.70 -11.41 12.06
CA GLN A 39 -11.98 -12.04 12.38
C GLN A 39 -13.14 -11.54 11.53
N HIS A 40 -12.91 -10.52 10.72
CA HIS A 40 -13.96 -10.04 9.81
C HIS A 40 -14.35 -11.14 8.84
N LYS A 41 -15.65 -11.35 8.66
CA LYS A 41 -16.15 -12.50 7.89
C LYS A 41 -15.64 -12.57 6.46
N GLN A 42 -15.42 -11.42 5.84
CA GLN A 42 -15.02 -11.37 4.44
C GLN A 42 -13.57 -10.91 4.28
N ALA A 43 -12.81 -10.92 5.37
CA ALA A 43 -11.41 -10.52 5.33
C ALA A 43 -10.60 -11.52 4.53
N LYS A 44 -9.69 -11.01 3.71
CA LYS A 44 -8.77 -11.84 2.95
C LYS A 44 -7.34 -11.44 3.28
N LYS A 45 -6.51 -12.42 3.55
CA LYS A 45 -5.11 -12.17 3.86
C LYS A 45 -4.40 -11.55 2.65
N ALA A 46 -3.65 -10.50 2.90
CA ALA A 46 -2.88 -9.80 1.87
C ALA A 46 -1.45 -9.66 2.36
N GLN A 47 -0.51 -10.08 1.52
CA GLN A 47 0.88 -10.15 1.93
C GLN A 47 1.76 -9.66 0.80
N LEU A 48 2.71 -8.78 1.13
CA LEU A 48 3.71 -8.30 0.18
C LEU A 48 5.04 -8.08 0.88
N ASN A 49 6.10 -8.10 0.09
CA ASN A 49 7.42 -7.69 0.55
C ASN A 49 7.76 -6.37 -0.12
N TYR A 50 8.48 -5.51 0.59
CA TYR A 50 8.96 -4.27 -0.01
C TYR A 50 10.44 -4.08 0.27
N GLN A 51 11.09 -3.32 -0.59
CA GLN A 51 12.48 -2.95 -0.45
C GLN A 51 12.65 -1.51 -0.91
N VAL A 52 13.23 -0.67 -0.05
CA VAL A 52 13.52 0.72 -0.39
C VAL A 52 14.76 0.72 -1.29
N LEU A 53 14.62 1.29 -2.48
CA LEU A 53 15.71 1.34 -3.44
C LEU A 53 16.41 2.69 -3.45
N ASP A 54 15.68 3.77 -3.18
CA ASP A 54 16.21 5.12 -3.21
C ASP A 54 15.30 6.03 -2.41
N GLN A 55 15.82 7.14 -1.96
CA GLN A 55 15.06 8.10 -1.18
C GLN A 55 15.43 9.53 -1.56
N SER A 56 14.43 10.38 -1.67
CA SER A 56 14.61 11.82 -1.75
C SER A 56 14.18 12.44 -0.43
N GLN A 57 14.08 13.76 -0.38
CA GLN A 57 13.72 14.45 0.86
C GLN A 57 12.35 14.03 1.36
N ASP A 58 11.38 13.87 0.46
CA ASP A 58 9.98 13.64 0.84
C ASP A 58 9.43 12.31 0.36
N PHE A 59 10.20 11.54 -0.41
CA PHE A 59 9.69 10.35 -1.08
C PHE A 59 10.66 9.19 -0.99
N SER A 60 10.14 8.00 -1.21
CA SER A 60 10.96 6.79 -1.34
C SER A 60 10.53 6.03 -2.59
N LEU A 61 11.51 5.49 -3.30
CA LEU A 61 11.27 4.54 -4.38
C LEU A 61 11.36 3.15 -3.78
N VAL A 62 10.31 2.37 -3.93
CA VAL A 62 10.28 1.03 -3.36
C VAL A 62 9.97 0.00 -4.43
N ARG A 63 10.61 -1.16 -4.30
CA ARG A 63 10.24 -2.34 -5.04
C ARG A 63 9.27 -3.13 -4.20
N ILE A 64 8.16 -3.54 -4.79
CA ILE A 64 7.13 -4.29 -4.08
C ILE A 64 6.95 -5.63 -4.79
N GLN A 65 7.03 -6.71 -4.02
CA GLN A 65 6.79 -8.04 -4.52
C GLN A 65 5.54 -8.59 -3.86
N LEU A 66 4.51 -8.88 -4.67
CA LEU A 66 3.25 -9.36 -4.16
C LEU A 66 3.29 -10.86 -3.90
N GLN A 67 2.85 -11.26 -2.71
CA GLN A 67 2.61 -12.66 -2.37
C GLN A 67 1.15 -13.03 -2.64
N THR A 68 0.26 -12.05 -2.58
CA THR A 68 -1.16 -12.19 -2.90
C THR A 68 -1.55 -11.07 -3.85
N GLY A 69 -2.70 -11.21 -4.52
CA GLY A 69 -3.17 -10.21 -5.48
C GLY A 69 -4.55 -9.68 -5.14
N ARG A 70 -4.69 -9.03 -4.00
CA ARG A 70 -5.98 -8.46 -3.61
C ARG A 70 -6.21 -7.12 -4.31
N SER A 71 -7.48 -6.74 -4.43
CA SER A 71 -7.86 -5.47 -5.05
C SER A 71 -7.23 -4.30 -4.31
N HIS A 72 -6.57 -3.41 -5.06
CA HIS A 72 -5.88 -2.23 -4.52
C HIS A 72 -4.85 -2.55 -3.43
N GLN A 73 -4.31 -3.76 -3.44
CA GLN A 73 -3.49 -4.24 -2.31
C GLN A 73 -2.30 -3.33 -2.01
N ILE A 74 -1.51 -2.99 -3.02
CA ILE A 74 -0.32 -2.13 -2.80
C ILE A 74 -0.76 -0.79 -2.25
N ARG A 75 -1.81 -0.22 -2.81
CA ARG A 75 -2.30 1.11 -2.42
C ARG A 75 -2.74 1.13 -0.96
N VAL A 76 -3.57 0.17 -0.55
CA VAL A 76 -4.11 0.17 0.81
C VAL A 76 -3.07 -0.25 1.83
N GLN A 77 -2.20 -1.20 1.51
CA GLN A 77 -1.18 -1.63 2.46
C GLN A 77 -0.10 -0.56 2.67
N MET A 78 0.31 0.14 1.63
CA MET A 78 1.28 1.22 1.78
C MET A 78 0.68 2.41 2.52
N GLN A 79 -0.59 2.70 2.29
CA GLN A 79 -1.29 3.74 3.05
C GLN A 79 -1.38 3.37 4.53
N HIS A 80 -1.69 2.11 4.83
CA HIS A 80 -1.78 1.64 6.20
C HIS A 80 -0.42 1.68 6.91
N LEU A 81 0.65 1.44 6.18
CA LEU A 81 2.01 1.56 6.71
C LEU A 81 2.36 3.01 7.06
N GLY A 82 1.62 3.96 6.51
CA GLY A 82 1.87 5.38 6.72
C GLY A 82 2.59 6.05 5.55
N HIS A 83 2.75 5.34 4.44
CA HIS A 83 3.48 5.83 3.27
C HIS A 83 2.67 5.60 2.00
N PRO A 84 1.58 6.36 1.81
CA PRO A 84 0.74 6.18 0.63
C PRO A 84 1.48 6.46 -0.66
N LEU A 85 0.99 5.90 -1.75
CA LEU A 85 1.60 6.10 -3.06
C LEU A 85 1.48 7.54 -3.50
N TYR A 86 2.51 8.02 -4.16
CA TYR A 86 2.50 9.36 -4.75
C TYR A 86 1.38 9.45 -5.80
N GLY A 87 0.56 10.48 -5.67
CA GLY A 87 -0.54 10.72 -6.61
C GLY A 87 -1.80 9.91 -6.36
N ASP A 88 -1.80 9.04 -5.36
CA ASP A 88 -2.99 8.23 -5.05
C ASP A 88 -4.00 9.07 -4.29
N GLN A 89 -5.03 9.52 -4.99
CA GLN A 89 -6.03 10.41 -4.39
C GLN A 89 -7.08 9.68 -3.58
N LYS A 90 -7.20 8.37 -3.73
CA LYS A 90 -8.18 7.60 -2.98
C LYS A 90 -7.63 7.18 -1.61
N TYR A 91 -6.44 6.58 -1.60
CA TYR A 91 -5.83 6.08 -0.36
C TYR A 91 -4.85 7.07 0.24
N GLY A 92 -4.38 8.01 -0.55
CA GLY A 92 -3.45 9.04 -0.10
C GLY A 92 -4.02 10.45 -0.20
N ALA A 93 -5.34 10.60 -0.06
CA ALA A 93 -5.99 11.89 -0.27
C ALA A 93 -5.43 13.00 0.64
N ALA A 94 -5.03 12.64 1.86
CA ALA A 94 -4.52 13.63 2.81
C ALA A 94 -3.22 14.28 2.37
N VAL A 95 -2.41 13.57 1.57
CA VAL A 95 -1.09 14.06 1.15
C VAL A 95 -0.99 14.29 -0.36
N ASN A 96 -1.96 13.82 -1.14
CA ASN A 96 -1.97 13.94 -2.60
C ASN A 96 -3.09 14.84 -3.10
N GLN A 97 -3.57 15.75 -2.29
CA GLN A 97 -4.63 16.67 -2.70
C GLN A 97 -4.12 17.58 -3.81
N VAL A 98 -4.93 17.70 -4.86
CA VAL A 98 -4.61 18.50 -6.02
C VAL A 98 -5.67 19.58 -6.19
N GLY A 99 -5.26 20.76 -6.61
CA GLY A 99 -6.18 21.86 -6.85
C GLY A 99 -6.61 22.60 -5.60
N GLN A 100 -5.87 22.46 -4.57
CA GLN A 100 -6.12 23.14 -3.31
C GLN A 100 -5.44 24.50 -3.29
#